data_6660dd28a31dc24b8b85170baa8b3a7f
#
_entry.id   6660dd28a31dc24b8b85170baa8b3a7f
#
_cell.length_a   1.000
_cell.length_b   1.000
_cell.length_c   1.000
_cell.angle_alpha   90.00
_cell.angle_beta   90.00
_cell.angle_gamma   90.00
#
_symmetry.space_group_name_H-M   'P 1'
#
loop_
_entity.id
_entity.type
_entity.pdbx_description
1 polymer ?
#
loop_
_entity_poly.entity_id
_entity_poly.type
_entity_poly.pdbx_seq_one_letter_code
_entity_poly.pdbx_strand_id
1 'polypeptide(L)'
;MEAHHQLCDPDRSRGILCFRQLLRLAACLALFAVPALAKSWRISDYQDTIVIVKDGSAVVHERINLVFVGEWHGIHRTIPVDYPGPSGTNYTLYFNVLGITDGNGHKLKYESKTSKGFRDLKIYIPNAVDTTTTVDIEYMVRNGVRYFADHDEFYWNVTGNDWPVPIDHVAARVSFPADAKGALRAQAFTGVYGAAERDATTDVQGSDVEFETTNPLPMRGGMTVDIYLPKDILQEPGALTKFFWFVGSNPIVFLPFVTFAVMFTIWWYKGRDPDAGRSVAPMYEPPPGFTPAEAGTLIDDSVDPRDITCTLVDLAVRGYVKIEETVDTTLLVFHHKDYTFHLLKPRDQWGKLAPHENVMLANVFANGDVIRLSSLKNHFYMALPIMKHDIKSALKSKGMYRLDPDSANSYNLGGGLLAIAPFALLQWLGIKDIFASTGLLIASAGISVVIFWLFARQMSARTMEGARTRVAVLGFQEFMNRVDADRLKRMPPDTFEKYLPYAMALGVEHNWAQAFAGIIQSPPSWYVSPNGYTGFNPLYFSSSMRSMSTDMHQTFASSPRSSSSGSGFGGGGGGFSGGGFGGGGGSAF
;
A
#
# COMPACT_ATOMS: atom_id res chain seq x y z
N MET A 1 102.57 -18.92 -31.67
CA MET A 1 101.67 -17.86 -32.25
C MET A 1 100.54 -18.57 -32.87
N GLU A 2 99.34 -18.04 -32.69
CA GLU A 2 98.04 -18.46 -33.09
C GLU A 2 97.23 -19.27 -32.07
N ALA A 3 96.31 -18.59 -31.41
CA ALA A 3 95.36 -19.14 -30.48
C ALA A 3 94.10 -19.56 -31.22
N HIS A 4 93.67 -20.79 -31.04
CA HIS A 4 92.35 -21.23 -31.49
C HIS A 4 91.28 -20.88 -30.45
N HIS A 5 90.42 -19.95 -30.81
CA HIS A 5 89.11 -19.67 -30.11
C HIS A 5 88.14 -20.76 -30.50
N GLN A 6 87.69 -21.58 -29.53
CA GLN A 6 86.47 -22.39 -29.64
C GLN A 6 85.27 -21.55 -29.17
N LEU A 7 84.40 -21.25 -30.09
CA LEU A 7 83.10 -20.68 -29.82
C LEU A 7 82.15 -21.76 -29.22
N CYS A 8 81.79 -21.62 -27.96
CA CYS A 8 80.64 -22.32 -27.36
C CYS A 8 79.35 -21.69 -27.87
N ASP A 9 78.53 -22.49 -28.52
CA ASP A 9 77.18 -22.09 -28.98
C ASP A 9 76.19 -22.13 -27.80
N PRO A 10 75.61 -20.98 -27.35
CA PRO A 10 74.71 -20.97 -26.20
C PRO A 10 73.27 -21.38 -26.51
N ASP A 11 72.88 -21.58 -27.78
CA ASP A 11 71.47 -21.80 -28.14
C ASP A 11 70.99 -23.26 -28.01
N ARG A 12 71.89 -24.23 -27.99
CA ARG A 12 71.55 -25.67 -27.86
C ARG A 12 71.11 -26.05 -26.45
N SER A 13 71.57 -25.34 -25.41
CA SER A 13 71.19 -25.60 -24.02
C SER A 13 69.83 -25.00 -23.63
N ARG A 14 69.47 -23.90 -24.22
CA ARG A 14 68.13 -23.27 -23.99
C ARG A 14 67.00 -24.08 -24.62
N GLY A 15 67.19 -24.68 -25.79
CA GLY A 15 66.20 -25.50 -26.46
C GLY A 15 65.84 -26.75 -25.65
N ILE A 16 66.83 -27.41 -25.04
CA ILE A 16 66.62 -28.64 -24.23
C ILE A 16 65.93 -28.32 -22.89
N LEU A 17 66.23 -27.18 -22.27
CA LEU A 17 65.52 -26.74 -21.04
C LEU A 17 64.03 -26.37 -21.32
N CYS A 18 63.74 -25.67 -22.40
CA CYS A 18 62.39 -25.30 -22.81
C CYS A 18 61.55 -26.55 -23.18
N PHE A 19 62.14 -27.53 -23.89
CA PHE A 19 61.45 -28.78 -24.21
C PHE A 19 61.14 -29.64 -22.97
N ARG A 20 62.08 -29.70 -22.00
CA ARG A 20 61.82 -30.37 -20.71
C ARG A 20 60.79 -29.68 -19.85
N GLN A 21 60.69 -28.34 -19.88
CA GLN A 21 59.61 -27.59 -19.19
C GLN A 21 58.26 -27.78 -19.88
N LEU A 22 58.20 -27.77 -21.22
CA LEU A 22 56.99 -28.08 -21.99
C LEU A 22 56.52 -29.53 -21.77
N LEU A 23 57.42 -30.50 -21.72
CA LEU A 23 57.07 -31.89 -21.41
C LEU A 23 56.55 -32.05 -19.95
N ARG A 24 57.14 -31.32 -18.99
CA ARG A 24 56.65 -31.30 -17.60
C ARG A 24 55.31 -30.63 -17.49
N LEU A 25 55.07 -29.53 -18.23
CA LEU A 25 53.74 -28.87 -18.29
C LEU A 25 52.71 -29.78 -18.96
N ALA A 26 53.03 -30.44 -20.05
CA ALA A 26 52.18 -31.41 -20.72
C ALA A 26 51.88 -32.64 -19.86
N ALA A 27 52.86 -33.14 -19.11
CA ALA A 27 52.67 -34.24 -18.16
C ALA A 27 51.81 -33.81 -16.95
N CYS A 28 51.95 -32.57 -16.45
CA CYS A 28 51.07 -32.00 -15.43
C CYS A 28 49.65 -31.79 -15.95
N LEU A 29 49.49 -31.29 -17.18
CA LEU A 29 48.16 -31.15 -17.82
C LEU A 29 47.51 -32.52 -18.10
N ALA A 30 48.28 -33.56 -18.47
CA ALA A 30 47.76 -34.90 -18.65
C ALA A 30 47.37 -35.59 -17.33
N LEU A 31 48.00 -35.24 -16.21
CA LEU A 31 47.63 -35.73 -14.86
C LEU A 31 46.37 -35.06 -14.31
N PHE A 32 45.98 -33.89 -14.83
CA PHE A 32 44.70 -33.23 -14.51
C PHE A 32 43.58 -33.61 -15.47
N ALA A 33 43.81 -34.32 -16.53
CA ALA A 33 42.78 -34.92 -17.37
C ALA A 33 42.28 -36.26 -16.75
N VAL A 34 41.92 -36.23 -15.47
CA VAL A 34 40.99 -37.22 -14.95
C VAL A 34 39.69 -36.95 -15.70
N PRO A 35 39.12 -37.90 -16.48
CA PRO A 35 37.80 -37.72 -17.02
C PRO A 35 36.90 -37.54 -15.80
N ALA A 36 36.48 -36.32 -15.53
CA ALA A 36 35.36 -36.08 -14.63
C ALA A 36 34.24 -36.90 -15.25
N LEU A 37 33.91 -38.05 -14.68
CA LEU A 37 32.71 -38.80 -15.01
C LEU A 37 31.55 -37.85 -14.74
N ALA A 38 31.10 -37.17 -15.82
CA ALA A 38 30.11 -36.17 -15.73
C ALA A 38 28.81 -36.84 -15.25
N LYS A 39 28.39 -36.54 -14.04
CA LYS A 39 27.10 -37.01 -13.53
C LYS A 39 26.02 -36.57 -14.51
N SER A 40 25.19 -37.48 -14.94
CA SER A 40 24.04 -37.19 -15.78
C SER A 40 22.84 -38.01 -15.34
N TRP A 41 21.67 -37.54 -15.69
CA TRP A 41 20.43 -38.26 -15.47
C TRP A 41 19.42 -37.91 -16.59
N ARG A 42 18.44 -38.74 -16.77
CA ARG A 42 17.32 -38.50 -17.70
C ARG A 42 16.08 -39.21 -17.24
N ILE A 43 14.94 -38.83 -17.79
CA ILE A 43 13.66 -39.49 -17.60
C ILE A 43 13.42 -40.36 -18.84
N SER A 44 13.46 -41.69 -18.66
CA SER A 44 13.23 -42.62 -19.76
C SER A 44 11.77 -42.84 -20.05
N ASP A 45 10.89 -42.70 -19.04
CA ASP A 45 9.47 -42.88 -19.19
C ASP A 45 8.74 -42.12 -18.09
N TYR A 46 7.66 -41.43 -18.46
CA TYR A 46 6.81 -40.69 -17.55
C TYR A 46 5.36 -41.10 -17.80
N GLN A 47 4.75 -41.75 -16.83
CA GLN A 47 3.36 -42.20 -16.90
C GLN A 47 2.53 -41.45 -15.86
N ASP A 48 1.41 -40.87 -16.28
CA ASP A 48 0.49 -40.18 -15.40
C ASP A 48 -0.91 -40.79 -15.49
N THR A 49 -1.46 -41.23 -14.37
CA THR A 49 -2.83 -41.73 -14.27
C THR A 49 -3.64 -40.77 -13.41
N ILE A 50 -4.62 -40.11 -13.99
CA ILE A 50 -5.43 -39.10 -13.36
C ILE A 50 -6.88 -39.60 -13.27
N VAL A 51 -7.44 -39.65 -12.08
CA VAL A 51 -8.84 -40.00 -11.86
C VAL A 51 -9.60 -38.77 -11.38
N ILE A 52 -10.52 -38.30 -12.19
CA ILE A 52 -11.42 -37.20 -11.85
C ILE A 52 -12.65 -37.75 -11.12
N VAL A 53 -12.90 -37.27 -9.93
CA VAL A 53 -14.02 -37.64 -9.10
C VAL A 53 -15.23 -36.71 -9.37
N LYS A 54 -16.46 -37.13 -9.08
CA LYS A 54 -17.69 -36.36 -9.29
C LYS A 54 -17.66 -34.96 -8.64
N ASP A 55 -16.96 -34.79 -7.53
CA ASP A 55 -16.80 -33.50 -6.84
C ASP A 55 -15.76 -32.56 -7.50
N GLY A 56 -15.20 -32.94 -8.64
CA GLY A 56 -14.19 -32.19 -9.36
C GLY A 56 -12.78 -32.30 -8.77
N SER A 57 -12.57 -33.14 -7.76
CA SER A 57 -11.22 -33.47 -7.31
C SER A 57 -10.52 -34.43 -8.27
N ALA A 58 -9.20 -34.32 -8.37
CA ALA A 58 -8.36 -35.22 -9.18
C ALA A 58 -7.41 -35.99 -8.26
N VAL A 59 -7.37 -37.31 -8.41
CA VAL A 59 -6.32 -38.16 -7.84
C VAL A 59 -5.32 -38.43 -8.95
N VAL A 60 -4.08 -38.04 -8.75
CA VAL A 60 -2.99 -38.13 -9.72
C VAL A 60 -1.96 -39.11 -9.22
N HIS A 61 -1.56 -40.02 -10.07
CA HIS A 61 -0.51 -40.99 -9.85
C HIS A 61 0.54 -40.83 -10.94
N GLU A 62 1.65 -40.15 -10.61
CA GLU A 62 2.82 -39.97 -11.47
C GLU A 62 3.79 -41.13 -11.24
N ARG A 63 4.13 -41.85 -12.30
CA ARG A 63 5.20 -42.86 -12.32
C ARG A 63 6.36 -42.36 -13.19
N ILE A 64 7.52 -42.12 -12.57
CA ILE A 64 8.68 -41.52 -13.22
C ILE A 64 9.84 -42.53 -13.22
N ASN A 65 10.23 -42.97 -14.41
CA ASN A 65 11.37 -43.84 -14.60
C ASN A 65 12.63 -43.01 -14.85
N LEU A 66 13.56 -43.09 -13.90
CA LEU A 66 14.80 -42.29 -13.84
C LEU A 66 16.01 -43.15 -14.19
N VAL A 67 16.87 -42.65 -15.06
CA VAL A 67 18.18 -43.26 -15.37
C VAL A 67 19.26 -42.35 -14.82
N PHE A 68 19.98 -42.84 -13.82
CA PHE A 68 21.11 -42.13 -13.20
C PHE A 68 22.46 -42.66 -13.71
N VAL A 69 23.36 -41.75 -14.01
CA VAL A 69 24.78 -42.01 -14.29
C VAL A 69 25.60 -41.24 -13.26
N GLY A 70 26.47 -41.94 -12.50
CA GLY A 70 27.15 -41.43 -11.33
C GLY A 70 26.25 -41.49 -10.06
N GLU A 71 26.77 -40.94 -8.98
CA GLU A 71 26.11 -40.99 -7.65
C GLU A 71 25.13 -39.83 -7.45
N TRP A 72 23.87 -40.16 -7.18
CA TRP A 72 22.78 -39.24 -6.88
C TRP A 72 22.10 -39.64 -5.57
N HIS A 73 21.31 -38.72 -4.97
CA HIS A 73 20.63 -38.99 -3.70
C HIS A 73 19.10 -38.96 -3.82
N GLY A 74 18.59 -38.41 -4.92
CA GLY A 74 17.16 -38.32 -5.15
C GLY A 74 16.78 -37.25 -6.17
N ILE A 75 15.50 -36.89 -6.15
CA ILE A 75 14.94 -35.85 -7.02
C ILE A 75 14.12 -34.84 -6.23
N HIS A 76 14.08 -33.62 -6.72
CA HIS A 76 13.05 -32.65 -6.43
C HIS A 76 11.94 -32.76 -7.47
N ARG A 77 10.67 -32.86 -7.04
CA ARG A 77 9.49 -32.68 -7.88
C ARG A 77 8.79 -31.42 -7.44
N THR A 78 8.78 -30.41 -8.29
CA THR A 78 8.13 -29.12 -8.04
C THR A 78 6.83 -29.02 -8.83
N ILE A 79 5.71 -28.78 -8.17
CA ILE A 79 4.38 -28.68 -8.77
C ILE A 79 3.83 -27.29 -8.44
N PRO A 80 3.45 -26.47 -9.41
CA PRO A 80 2.84 -25.18 -9.15
C PRO A 80 1.46 -25.39 -8.52
N VAL A 81 1.18 -24.63 -7.47
CA VAL A 81 -0.10 -24.68 -6.75
C VAL A 81 -0.81 -23.32 -6.71
N ASP A 82 -0.13 -22.22 -6.98
CA ASP A 82 -0.72 -20.90 -7.11
C ASP A 82 -0.55 -20.40 -8.56
N TYR A 83 -1.64 -19.95 -9.15
CA TYR A 83 -1.73 -19.50 -10.53
C TYR A 83 -2.34 -18.11 -10.63
N PRO A 84 -2.04 -17.35 -11.71
CA PRO A 84 -2.81 -16.16 -12.04
C PRO A 84 -4.25 -16.54 -12.34
N GLY A 85 -5.18 -15.99 -11.59
CA GLY A 85 -6.61 -16.15 -11.81
C GLY A 85 -7.19 -15.01 -12.67
N PRO A 86 -8.50 -15.06 -12.98
CA PRO A 86 -9.17 -14.00 -13.71
C PRO A 86 -9.02 -12.63 -13.02
N SER A 87 -8.93 -11.57 -13.82
CA SER A 87 -8.86 -10.17 -13.33
C SER A 87 -7.72 -9.87 -12.36
N GLY A 88 -6.58 -10.59 -12.50
CA GLY A 88 -5.41 -10.37 -11.65
C GLY A 88 -5.56 -10.85 -10.21
N THR A 89 -6.43 -11.84 -9.98
CA THR A 89 -6.55 -12.55 -8.71
C THR A 89 -5.59 -13.72 -8.63
N ASN A 90 -5.38 -14.30 -7.45
CA ASN A 90 -4.71 -15.58 -7.29
C ASN A 90 -5.71 -16.73 -7.32
N TYR A 91 -5.29 -17.82 -7.94
CA TYR A 91 -6.01 -19.08 -7.99
C TYR A 91 -5.13 -20.18 -7.40
N THR A 92 -5.62 -20.89 -6.38
CA THR A 92 -4.83 -21.90 -5.66
C THR A 92 -5.40 -23.29 -5.89
N LEU A 93 -4.54 -24.25 -6.27
CA LEU A 93 -4.83 -25.68 -6.20
C LEU A 93 -4.58 -26.18 -4.76
N TYR A 94 -5.55 -26.89 -4.20
CA TYR A 94 -5.40 -27.53 -2.90
C TYR A 94 -4.78 -28.90 -3.07
N PHE A 95 -3.50 -29.01 -2.75
CA PHE A 95 -2.65 -30.17 -3.01
C PHE A 95 -2.38 -30.97 -1.73
N ASN A 96 -2.62 -32.29 -1.77
CA ASN A 96 -2.35 -33.19 -0.67
C ASN A 96 -1.62 -34.45 -1.16
N VAL A 97 -0.41 -34.74 -0.65
CA VAL A 97 0.33 -35.96 -0.96
C VAL A 97 -0.32 -37.14 -0.25
N LEU A 98 -0.64 -38.19 -0.98
CA LEU A 98 -1.18 -39.43 -0.47
C LEU A 98 -0.08 -40.45 -0.18
N GLY A 99 0.92 -40.54 -1.06
CA GLY A 99 2.06 -41.44 -0.89
C GLY A 99 3.16 -41.22 -1.88
N ILE A 100 4.38 -41.61 -1.52
CA ILE A 100 5.51 -41.68 -2.44
C ILE A 100 6.24 -43.00 -2.21
N THR A 101 6.36 -43.81 -3.29
CA THR A 101 6.94 -45.16 -3.22
C THR A 101 7.96 -45.36 -4.34
N ASP A 102 8.75 -46.42 -4.23
CA ASP A 102 9.54 -46.91 -5.36
C ASP A 102 8.70 -47.81 -6.27
N GLY A 103 9.27 -48.27 -7.40
CA GLY A 103 8.57 -49.14 -8.35
C GLY A 103 8.12 -50.52 -7.77
N ASN A 104 8.51 -50.87 -6.55
CA ASN A 104 8.14 -52.07 -5.83
C ASN A 104 7.09 -51.80 -4.73
N GLY A 105 6.67 -50.57 -4.58
CA GLY A 105 5.68 -50.16 -3.57
C GLY A 105 6.27 -49.88 -2.17
N HIS A 106 7.62 -49.85 -2.01
CA HIS A 106 8.20 -49.45 -0.72
C HIS A 106 8.19 -47.95 -0.56
N LYS A 107 7.82 -47.48 0.62
CA LYS A 107 7.77 -46.02 0.91
C LYS A 107 9.12 -45.37 0.83
N LEU A 108 9.22 -44.29 0.07
CA LEU A 108 10.40 -43.43 0.00
C LEU A 108 10.30 -42.33 1.06
N LYS A 109 11.46 -41.95 1.62
CA LYS A 109 11.57 -40.76 2.47
C LYS A 109 11.44 -39.52 1.61
N TYR A 110 10.61 -38.56 2.03
CA TYR A 110 10.47 -37.28 1.36
C TYR A 110 10.26 -36.13 2.34
N GLU A 111 10.57 -34.92 1.88
CA GLU A 111 10.23 -33.66 2.52
C GLU A 111 9.30 -32.89 1.60
N SER A 112 8.26 -32.24 2.16
CA SER A 112 7.29 -31.47 1.40
C SER A 112 7.23 -30.05 1.91
N LYS A 113 7.48 -29.08 1.02
CA LYS A 113 7.48 -27.65 1.34
C LYS A 113 6.69 -26.88 0.29
N THR A 114 5.87 -25.90 0.74
CA THR A 114 5.27 -24.91 -0.18
C THR A 114 6.06 -23.61 -0.09
N SER A 115 6.49 -23.10 -1.22
CA SER A 115 7.23 -21.84 -1.31
C SER A 115 7.03 -21.21 -2.68
N LYS A 116 6.78 -19.89 -2.70
CA LYS A 116 6.62 -19.10 -3.93
C LYS A 116 5.59 -19.67 -4.92
N GLY A 117 4.48 -20.22 -4.39
CA GLY A 117 3.44 -20.78 -5.23
C GLY A 117 3.69 -22.20 -5.77
N PHE A 118 4.76 -22.86 -5.32
CA PHE A 118 5.10 -24.23 -5.69
C PHE A 118 5.06 -25.17 -4.49
N ARG A 119 4.60 -26.38 -4.71
CA ARG A 119 4.82 -27.53 -3.83
C ARG A 119 6.11 -28.21 -4.26
N ASP A 120 7.16 -28.19 -3.44
CA ASP A 120 8.41 -28.89 -3.63
C ASP A 120 8.41 -30.18 -2.81
N LEU A 121 8.58 -31.31 -3.49
CA LEU A 121 8.73 -32.64 -2.92
C LEU A 121 10.17 -33.08 -3.14
N LYS A 122 10.99 -33.02 -2.09
CA LYS A 122 12.36 -33.54 -2.09
C LYS A 122 12.28 -35.02 -1.72
N ILE A 123 12.53 -35.90 -2.70
CA ILE A 123 12.35 -37.34 -2.60
C ILE A 123 13.72 -38.00 -2.56
N TYR A 124 14.01 -38.76 -1.50
CA TYR A 124 15.29 -39.46 -1.31
C TYR A 124 15.20 -40.86 -1.91
N ILE A 125 16.11 -41.19 -2.81
CA ILE A 125 16.19 -42.49 -3.51
C ILE A 125 17.41 -43.23 -3.01
N PRO A 126 17.23 -44.34 -2.28
CA PRO A 126 18.36 -45.17 -1.82
C PRO A 126 19.15 -45.77 -3.00
N ASN A 127 20.49 -45.82 -2.90
CA ASN A 127 21.36 -46.45 -3.87
C ASN A 127 21.23 -45.92 -5.31
N ALA A 128 20.99 -44.63 -5.48
CA ALA A 128 20.84 -43.96 -6.77
C ALA A 128 22.24 -43.77 -7.44
N VAL A 129 22.94 -44.87 -7.73
CA VAL A 129 24.26 -44.88 -8.32
C VAL A 129 24.24 -45.75 -9.57
N ASP A 130 24.55 -45.20 -10.73
CA ASP A 130 24.58 -45.92 -12.02
C ASP A 130 23.40 -46.90 -12.20
N THR A 131 22.18 -46.41 -11.98
CA THR A 131 21.00 -47.27 -11.88
C THR A 131 19.78 -46.67 -12.59
N THR A 132 18.86 -47.56 -12.94
CA THR A 132 17.51 -47.19 -13.36
C THR A 132 16.56 -47.46 -12.20
N THR A 133 15.75 -46.48 -11.84
CA THR A 133 14.78 -46.58 -10.71
C THR A 133 13.49 -45.90 -11.04
N THR A 134 12.42 -46.34 -10.39
CA THR A 134 11.09 -45.78 -10.54
C THR A 134 10.69 -45.03 -9.26
N VAL A 135 10.07 -43.88 -9.41
CA VAL A 135 9.42 -43.14 -8.33
C VAL A 135 7.95 -43.00 -8.67
N ASP A 136 7.10 -43.49 -7.78
CA ASP A 136 5.64 -43.37 -7.83
C ASP A 136 5.21 -42.29 -6.85
N ILE A 137 4.52 -41.25 -7.33
CA ILE A 137 4.02 -40.12 -6.52
C ILE A 137 2.50 -40.09 -6.64
N GLU A 138 1.79 -40.29 -5.53
CA GLU A 138 0.33 -40.21 -5.49
C GLU A 138 -0.09 -38.97 -4.70
N TYR A 139 -0.97 -38.16 -5.30
CA TYR A 139 -1.52 -36.97 -4.65
C TYR A 139 -2.94 -36.65 -5.09
N MET A 140 -3.67 -35.93 -4.24
CA MET A 140 -5.00 -35.40 -4.54
C MET A 140 -4.94 -33.89 -4.75
N VAL A 141 -5.66 -33.42 -5.77
CA VAL A 141 -5.83 -32.00 -6.07
C VAL A 141 -7.30 -31.64 -6.06
N ARG A 142 -7.63 -30.51 -5.44
CA ARG A 142 -8.96 -29.87 -5.57
C ARG A 142 -8.80 -28.52 -6.25
N ASN A 143 -9.88 -28.04 -6.85
CA ASN A 143 -9.88 -26.80 -7.62
C ASN A 143 -9.04 -26.89 -8.91
N GLY A 144 -8.92 -28.09 -9.51
CA GLY A 144 -8.18 -28.34 -10.77
C GLY A 144 -9.05 -28.34 -12.02
N VAL A 145 -10.37 -28.33 -11.88
CA VAL A 145 -11.35 -28.25 -12.98
C VAL A 145 -11.82 -26.81 -13.11
N ARG A 146 -11.92 -26.32 -14.35
CA ARG A 146 -12.51 -25.03 -14.69
C ARG A 146 -13.97 -25.21 -15.06
N TYR A 147 -14.84 -24.40 -14.47
CA TYR A 147 -16.29 -24.46 -14.67
C TYR A 147 -16.73 -23.22 -15.47
N PHE A 148 -17.02 -23.42 -16.77
CA PHE A 148 -17.57 -22.38 -17.65
C PHE A 148 -19.11 -22.45 -17.67
N ALA A 149 -19.76 -21.52 -18.35
CA ALA A 149 -21.22 -21.48 -18.42
C ALA A 149 -21.81 -22.63 -19.27
N ASP A 150 -21.10 -23.09 -20.28
CA ASP A 150 -21.53 -24.03 -21.30
C ASP A 150 -20.82 -25.39 -21.23
N HIS A 151 -19.68 -25.47 -20.58
CA HIS A 151 -18.87 -26.68 -20.44
C HIS A 151 -18.03 -26.66 -19.16
N ASP A 152 -17.44 -27.81 -18.81
CA ASP A 152 -16.38 -27.92 -17.84
C ASP A 152 -15.08 -28.31 -18.56
N GLU A 153 -13.94 -27.84 -18.06
CA GLU A 153 -12.64 -28.04 -18.70
C GLU A 153 -11.63 -28.59 -17.69
N PHE A 154 -10.95 -29.66 -18.06
CA PHE A 154 -9.77 -30.15 -17.35
C PHE A 154 -8.53 -29.86 -18.20
N TYR A 155 -7.85 -28.76 -17.90
CA TYR A 155 -6.65 -28.30 -18.57
C TYR A 155 -5.44 -28.53 -17.67
N TRP A 156 -4.67 -29.59 -17.98
CA TRP A 156 -3.65 -30.13 -17.08
C TRP A 156 -2.31 -30.29 -17.76
N ASN A 157 -1.26 -29.76 -17.15
CA ASN A 157 0.12 -29.96 -17.59
C ASN A 157 0.66 -31.24 -16.93
N VAL A 158 0.73 -32.33 -17.69
CA VAL A 158 1.08 -33.68 -17.21
C VAL A 158 2.48 -33.72 -16.63
N THR A 159 3.50 -33.37 -17.42
CA THR A 159 4.90 -33.48 -17.00
C THR A 159 5.42 -32.21 -16.35
N GLY A 160 4.93 -31.06 -16.80
CA GLY A 160 5.55 -29.75 -16.55
C GLY A 160 6.68 -29.43 -17.55
N ASN A 161 7.07 -28.15 -17.56
CA ASN A 161 8.05 -27.61 -18.50
C ASN A 161 9.38 -27.23 -17.83
N ASP A 162 9.60 -27.57 -16.56
CA ASP A 162 10.79 -27.15 -15.82
C ASP A 162 11.83 -28.28 -15.58
N TRP A 163 11.70 -29.40 -16.31
CA TRP A 163 12.68 -30.47 -16.26
C TRP A 163 13.96 -30.07 -17.00
N PRO A 164 15.14 -30.11 -16.35
CA PRO A 164 16.42 -29.74 -16.98
C PRO A 164 17.00 -30.85 -17.83
N VAL A 165 16.24 -31.91 -18.08
CA VAL A 165 16.60 -33.08 -18.86
C VAL A 165 15.50 -33.43 -19.84
N PRO A 166 15.77 -34.12 -20.95
CA PRO A 166 14.76 -34.64 -21.84
C PRO A 166 13.93 -35.73 -21.19
N ILE A 167 12.71 -35.95 -21.69
CA ILE A 167 11.86 -37.07 -21.35
C ILE A 167 11.68 -37.91 -22.61
N ASP A 168 12.13 -39.15 -22.58
CA ASP A 168 12.18 -40.00 -23.77
C ASP A 168 10.77 -40.40 -24.23
N HIS A 169 9.86 -40.68 -23.29
CA HIS A 169 8.47 -41.06 -23.57
C HIS A 169 7.54 -40.56 -22.47
N VAL A 170 6.33 -40.14 -22.85
CA VAL A 170 5.26 -39.72 -21.93
C VAL A 170 3.94 -40.40 -22.32
N ALA A 171 3.27 -41.01 -21.36
CA ALA A 171 1.91 -41.49 -21.48
C ALA A 171 1.03 -40.92 -20.35
N ALA A 172 -0.18 -40.51 -20.66
CA ALA A 172 -1.14 -40.05 -19.67
C ALA A 172 -2.50 -40.67 -19.91
N ARG A 173 -3.15 -41.14 -18.84
CA ARG A 173 -4.54 -41.58 -18.84
C ARG A 173 -5.36 -40.73 -17.90
N VAL A 174 -6.44 -40.14 -18.40
CA VAL A 174 -7.38 -39.35 -17.60
C VAL A 174 -8.73 -40.05 -17.61
N SER A 175 -9.18 -40.49 -16.45
CA SER A 175 -10.45 -41.21 -16.23
C SER A 175 -11.48 -40.28 -15.61
N PHE A 176 -12.66 -40.22 -16.21
CA PHE A 176 -13.81 -39.47 -15.70
C PHE A 176 -14.91 -40.35 -15.17
N PRO A 177 -15.90 -39.81 -14.41
CA PRO A 177 -17.09 -40.57 -14.05
C PRO A 177 -17.80 -41.20 -15.25
N ALA A 178 -18.41 -42.38 -15.07
CA ALA A 178 -19.03 -43.13 -16.16
C ALA A 178 -20.06 -42.35 -16.99
N ASP A 179 -20.66 -41.32 -16.40
CA ASP A 179 -21.63 -40.43 -17.04
C ASP A 179 -20.99 -39.60 -18.20
N ALA A 180 -19.65 -39.49 -18.24
CA ALA A 180 -18.91 -38.79 -19.30
C ALA A 180 -18.78 -39.56 -20.61
N LYS A 181 -19.20 -40.84 -20.62
CA LYS A 181 -19.03 -41.74 -21.76
C LYS A 181 -19.58 -41.15 -23.07
N GLY A 182 -18.69 -41.01 -24.08
CA GLY A 182 -19.05 -40.54 -25.44
C GLY A 182 -19.26 -39.05 -25.55
N ALA A 183 -19.02 -38.27 -24.47
CA ALA A 183 -19.23 -36.83 -24.48
C ALA A 183 -17.92 -36.01 -24.41
N LEU A 184 -16.79 -36.69 -24.23
CA LEU A 184 -15.48 -36.04 -24.05
C LEU A 184 -14.91 -35.57 -25.40
N ARG A 185 -14.29 -34.37 -25.39
CA ARG A 185 -13.41 -33.90 -26.48
C ARG A 185 -12.07 -33.59 -25.87
N ALA A 186 -11.00 -34.08 -26.47
CA ALA A 186 -9.67 -33.97 -25.91
C ALA A 186 -8.62 -33.59 -26.96
N GLN A 187 -7.60 -32.90 -26.55
CA GLN A 187 -6.42 -32.57 -27.33
C GLN A 187 -5.19 -32.50 -26.42
N ALA A 188 -4.00 -32.70 -26.99
CA ALA A 188 -2.74 -32.54 -26.29
C ALA A 188 -1.87 -31.49 -26.98
N PHE A 189 -1.07 -30.80 -26.19
CA PHE A 189 -0.04 -29.86 -26.63
C PHE A 189 1.32 -30.33 -26.09
N THR A 190 2.34 -30.28 -26.92
CA THR A 190 3.71 -30.69 -26.57
C THR A 190 4.71 -29.55 -26.81
N GLY A 191 5.91 -29.66 -26.25
CA GLY A 191 7.01 -28.72 -26.47
C GLY A 191 7.34 -27.84 -25.27
N VAL A 192 8.18 -26.84 -25.51
CA VAL A 192 8.57 -25.86 -24.49
C VAL A 192 7.41 -24.94 -24.11
N TYR A 193 7.53 -24.27 -23.00
CA TYR A 193 6.49 -23.32 -22.57
C TYR A 193 6.13 -22.31 -23.68
N GLY A 194 4.84 -22.25 -24.02
CA GLY A 194 4.34 -21.40 -25.10
C GLY A 194 4.24 -22.06 -26.48
N ALA A 195 4.75 -23.29 -26.66
CA ALA A 195 4.60 -24.05 -27.90
C ALA A 195 3.16 -24.58 -28.06
N ALA A 196 2.72 -24.74 -29.31
CA ALA A 196 1.42 -25.30 -29.68
C ALA A 196 1.56 -26.55 -30.56
N GLU A 197 2.70 -27.24 -30.44
CA GLU A 197 2.98 -28.49 -31.13
C GLU A 197 2.03 -29.59 -30.66
N ARG A 198 1.77 -30.59 -31.50
CA ARG A 198 0.82 -31.67 -31.20
C ARG A 198 1.47 -33.03 -31.45
N ASP A 199 2.71 -33.20 -30.99
CA ASP A 199 3.45 -34.46 -31.13
C ASP A 199 3.00 -35.48 -30.10
N ALA A 200 1.68 -35.70 -30.02
CA ALA A 200 1.06 -36.71 -29.19
C ALA A 200 -0.18 -37.29 -29.86
N THR A 201 -0.43 -38.56 -29.69
CA THR A 201 -1.69 -39.23 -30.00
C THR A 201 -2.71 -38.96 -28.92
N THR A 202 -3.97 -38.93 -29.28
CA THR A 202 -5.10 -38.78 -28.34
C THR A 202 -6.16 -39.83 -28.72
N ASP A 203 -6.52 -40.70 -27.78
CA ASP A 203 -7.54 -41.72 -27.94
C ASP A 203 -8.61 -41.60 -26.83
N VAL A 204 -9.89 -41.52 -27.23
CA VAL A 204 -11.03 -41.38 -26.33
C VAL A 204 -11.78 -42.69 -26.24
N GLN A 205 -11.64 -43.41 -25.15
CA GLN A 205 -12.25 -44.71 -24.91
C GLN A 205 -13.32 -44.64 -23.79
N GLY A 206 -14.56 -44.37 -24.19
CA GLY A 206 -15.66 -44.30 -23.23
C GLY A 206 -15.58 -43.06 -22.33
N SER A 207 -15.25 -43.24 -21.04
CA SER A 207 -15.00 -42.17 -20.08
C SER A 207 -13.53 -41.93 -19.79
N ASP A 208 -12.64 -42.66 -20.50
CA ASP A 208 -11.19 -42.50 -20.38
C ASP A 208 -10.63 -41.81 -21.60
N VAL A 209 -9.56 -41.04 -21.40
CA VAL A 209 -8.78 -40.42 -22.48
C VAL A 209 -7.33 -40.78 -22.29
N GLU A 210 -6.71 -41.35 -23.33
CA GLU A 210 -5.30 -41.69 -23.35
C GLU A 210 -4.53 -40.76 -24.25
N PHE A 211 -3.34 -40.39 -23.79
CA PHE A 211 -2.40 -39.52 -24.52
C PHE A 211 -1.04 -40.18 -24.50
N GLU A 212 -0.33 -40.14 -25.62
CA GLU A 212 1.02 -40.71 -25.74
C GLU A 212 1.87 -39.85 -26.69
N THR A 213 3.08 -39.48 -26.26
CA THR A 213 3.99 -38.70 -27.11
C THR A 213 4.51 -39.52 -28.26
N THR A 214 4.52 -38.94 -29.47
CA THR A 214 5.09 -39.56 -30.68
C THR A 214 6.60 -39.33 -30.81
N ASN A 215 7.12 -38.31 -30.16
CA ASN A 215 8.52 -37.95 -30.14
C ASN A 215 8.98 -37.66 -28.70
N PRO A 216 10.28 -37.85 -28.37
CA PRO A 216 10.82 -37.45 -27.08
C PRO A 216 10.62 -35.94 -26.84
N LEU A 217 10.32 -35.58 -25.60
CA LEU A 217 10.24 -34.18 -25.21
C LEU A 217 11.64 -33.62 -24.94
N PRO A 218 11.99 -32.46 -25.52
CA PRO A 218 13.29 -31.84 -25.28
C PRO A 218 13.42 -31.34 -23.83
N MET A 219 14.62 -30.97 -23.42
CA MET A 219 14.86 -30.27 -22.17
C MET A 219 13.89 -29.08 -22.05
N ARG A 220 13.21 -28.95 -20.92
CA ARG A 220 12.14 -27.96 -20.68
C ARG A 220 10.93 -28.09 -21.60
N GLY A 221 10.78 -29.22 -22.28
CA GLY A 221 9.55 -29.59 -22.97
C GLY A 221 8.60 -30.32 -22.05
N GLY A 222 7.31 -30.12 -22.27
CA GLY A 222 6.24 -30.76 -21.51
C GLY A 222 5.08 -31.20 -22.39
N MET A 223 4.18 -32.00 -21.82
CA MET A 223 2.89 -32.38 -22.40
C MET A 223 1.76 -31.80 -21.55
N THR A 224 0.88 -31.05 -22.18
CA THR A 224 -0.33 -30.47 -21.57
C THR A 224 -1.57 -31.07 -22.25
N VAL A 225 -2.51 -31.57 -21.48
CA VAL A 225 -3.78 -32.14 -21.97
C VAL A 225 -4.92 -31.17 -21.69
N ASP A 226 -5.85 -31.11 -22.62
CA ASP A 226 -7.02 -30.23 -22.57
C ASP A 226 -8.27 -31.07 -22.90
N ILE A 227 -9.15 -31.22 -21.93
CA ILE A 227 -10.31 -32.11 -22.02
C ILE A 227 -11.57 -31.32 -21.65
N TYR A 228 -12.51 -31.30 -22.60
CA TYR A 228 -13.81 -30.64 -22.47
C TYR A 228 -14.88 -31.64 -22.09
N LEU A 229 -15.69 -31.29 -21.10
CA LEU A 229 -16.82 -32.06 -20.61
C LEU A 229 -18.11 -31.23 -20.75
N PRO A 230 -19.24 -31.83 -21.12
CA PRO A 230 -20.55 -31.21 -20.95
C PRO A 230 -20.83 -30.92 -19.47
N LYS A 231 -21.72 -29.96 -19.23
CA LYS A 231 -22.20 -29.65 -17.87
C LYS A 231 -22.92 -30.85 -17.23
N ASP A 232 -23.05 -30.79 -15.93
CA ASP A 232 -23.77 -31.78 -15.09
C ASP A 232 -23.09 -33.15 -14.93
N ILE A 233 -21.92 -33.37 -15.53
CA ILE A 233 -21.10 -34.56 -15.30
C ILE A 233 -20.35 -34.43 -13.97
N LEU A 234 -19.76 -33.26 -13.71
CA LEU A 234 -19.09 -32.97 -12.46
C LEU A 234 -19.96 -32.05 -11.59
N GLN A 235 -19.81 -32.18 -10.29
CA GLN A 235 -20.50 -31.33 -9.33
C GLN A 235 -19.69 -30.06 -9.14
N GLU A 236 -20.19 -28.95 -9.65
CA GLU A 236 -19.57 -27.65 -9.44
C GLU A 236 -19.57 -27.27 -7.95
N PRO A 237 -18.45 -26.83 -7.36
CA PRO A 237 -18.38 -26.42 -5.97
C PRO A 237 -19.38 -25.32 -5.66
N GLY A 238 -20.08 -25.45 -4.54
CA GLY A 238 -21.07 -24.45 -4.11
C GLY A 238 -20.46 -23.08 -3.87
N ALA A 239 -21.29 -22.03 -3.90
CA ALA A 239 -20.86 -20.64 -3.76
C ALA A 239 -20.03 -20.36 -2.50
N LEU A 240 -20.37 -20.99 -1.38
CA LEU A 240 -19.59 -20.86 -0.13
C LEU A 240 -18.20 -21.46 -0.25
N THR A 241 -18.06 -22.63 -0.89
CA THR A 241 -16.75 -23.27 -1.12
C THR A 241 -15.88 -22.40 -2.01
N LYS A 242 -16.44 -21.89 -3.12
CA LYS A 242 -15.76 -20.96 -4.02
C LYS A 242 -15.32 -19.68 -3.30
N PHE A 243 -16.20 -19.14 -2.45
CA PHE A 243 -15.87 -17.96 -1.65
C PHE A 243 -14.68 -18.23 -0.70
N PHE A 244 -14.68 -19.34 0.04
CA PHE A 244 -13.57 -19.68 0.93
C PHE A 244 -12.28 -19.97 0.16
N TRP A 245 -12.36 -20.60 -1.01
CA TRP A 245 -11.20 -20.79 -1.89
C TRP A 245 -10.66 -19.47 -2.39
N PHE A 246 -11.53 -18.57 -2.85
CA PHE A 246 -11.14 -17.24 -3.30
C PHE A 246 -10.44 -16.44 -2.19
N VAL A 247 -11.04 -16.40 -1.01
CA VAL A 247 -10.48 -15.68 0.15
C VAL A 247 -9.15 -16.31 0.61
N GLY A 248 -9.07 -17.64 0.65
CA GLY A 248 -7.84 -18.36 1.00
C GLY A 248 -6.69 -18.13 -0.02
N SER A 249 -7.04 -18.00 -1.30
CA SER A 249 -6.09 -17.68 -2.36
C SER A 249 -5.65 -16.21 -2.32
N ASN A 250 -6.51 -15.30 -1.82
CA ASN A 250 -6.33 -13.86 -1.87
C ASN A 250 -6.44 -13.22 -0.48
N PRO A 251 -5.52 -13.49 0.46
CA PRO A 251 -5.62 -13.02 1.84
C PRO A 251 -5.60 -11.48 1.96
N ILE A 252 -5.11 -10.77 0.93
CA ILE A 252 -5.09 -9.30 0.88
C ILE A 252 -6.49 -8.67 0.99
N VAL A 253 -7.55 -9.41 0.67
CA VAL A 253 -8.96 -9.00 0.84
C VAL A 253 -9.27 -8.65 2.31
N PHE A 254 -8.55 -9.23 3.26
CA PHE A 254 -8.72 -8.93 4.68
C PHE A 254 -8.04 -7.64 5.14
N LEU A 255 -7.18 -7.01 4.33
CA LEU A 255 -6.47 -5.79 4.73
C LEU A 255 -7.40 -4.67 5.23
N PRO A 256 -8.54 -4.36 4.58
CA PRO A 256 -9.46 -3.34 5.10
C PRO A 256 -10.06 -3.71 6.46
N PHE A 257 -10.39 -4.97 6.67
CA PHE A 257 -10.96 -5.45 7.95
C PHE A 257 -9.93 -5.37 9.08
N VAL A 258 -8.68 -5.77 8.81
CA VAL A 258 -7.58 -5.66 9.78
C VAL A 258 -7.30 -4.20 10.08
N THR A 259 -7.26 -3.34 9.06
CA THR A 259 -7.09 -1.89 9.23
C THR A 259 -8.21 -1.32 10.09
N PHE A 260 -9.47 -1.66 9.81
CA PHE A 260 -10.60 -1.22 10.62
C PHE A 260 -10.48 -1.68 12.08
N ALA A 261 -10.21 -2.96 12.30
CA ALA A 261 -10.10 -3.53 13.65
C ALA A 261 -8.98 -2.87 14.47
N VAL A 262 -7.81 -2.68 13.85
CA VAL A 262 -6.65 -2.02 14.50
C VAL A 262 -6.99 -0.56 14.81
N MET A 263 -7.45 0.21 13.82
CA MET A 263 -7.75 1.63 14.00
C MET A 263 -8.90 1.86 14.98
N PHE A 264 -9.96 1.02 14.92
CA PHE A 264 -11.07 1.07 15.88
C PHE A 264 -10.59 0.78 17.31
N THR A 265 -9.71 -0.21 17.49
CA THR A 265 -9.15 -0.55 18.80
C THR A 265 -8.33 0.61 19.37
N ILE A 266 -7.46 1.21 18.55
CA ILE A 266 -6.65 2.37 18.98
C ILE A 266 -7.57 3.54 19.33
N TRP A 267 -8.54 3.84 18.47
CA TRP A 267 -9.52 4.90 18.72
C TRP A 267 -10.33 4.67 19.99
N TRP A 268 -10.82 3.45 20.21
CA TRP A 268 -11.61 3.12 21.40
C TRP A 268 -10.86 3.33 22.70
N TYR A 269 -9.58 2.94 22.76
CA TYR A 269 -8.77 3.06 23.97
C TYR A 269 -8.07 4.40 24.12
N LYS A 270 -7.71 5.08 23.03
CA LYS A 270 -6.88 6.29 23.06
C LYS A 270 -7.56 7.53 22.49
N GLY A 271 -8.36 7.38 21.43
CA GLY A 271 -8.92 8.50 20.65
C GLY A 271 -10.34 8.93 21.04
N ARG A 272 -11.00 8.24 21.97
CA ARG A 272 -12.38 8.60 22.37
C ARG A 272 -12.37 9.72 23.41
N ASP A 273 -13.13 10.80 23.12
CA ASP A 273 -13.38 11.89 24.04
C ASP A 273 -14.20 11.42 25.26
N PRO A 274 -13.92 11.91 26.46
CA PRO A 274 -14.77 11.70 27.62
C PRO A 274 -16.07 12.49 27.45
N ASP A 275 -17.17 11.96 27.97
CA ASP A 275 -18.43 12.71 28.08
C ASP A 275 -18.24 13.85 29.09
N ALA A 276 -18.47 15.10 28.66
CA ALA A 276 -18.38 16.27 29.52
C ALA A 276 -19.43 16.28 30.66
N GLY A 277 -20.48 15.44 30.55
CA GLY A 277 -21.56 15.34 31.52
C GLY A 277 -22.42 16.62 31.64
N ARG A 278 -22.34 17.50 30.65
CA ARG A 278 -23.07 18.78 30.62
C ARG A 278 -23.58 19.06 29.22
N SER A 279 -24.82 19.57 29.11
CA SER A 279 -25.34 20.15 27.88
C SER A 279 -24.70 21.52 27.60
N VAL A 280 -24.68 21.92 26.34
CA VAL A 280 -24.25 23.27 25.93
C VAL A 280 -25.28 24.29 26.47
N ALA A 281 -24.82 25.13 27.38
CA ALA A 281 -25.61 26.24 27.90
C ALA A 281 -24.94 27.57 27.49
N PRO A 282 -25.70 28.63 27.15
CA PRO A 282 -25.13 29.91 26.78
C PRO A 282 -24.19 30.47 27.86
N MET A 283 -22.96 30.77 27.48
CA MET A 283 -21.92 31.40 28.32
C MET A 283 -21.71 32.83 27.81
N TYR A 284 -21.66 33.80 28.73
CA TYR A 284 -21.63 35.23 28.37
C TYR A 284 -20.21 35.80 28.28
N GLU A 285 -19.22 35.01 28.65
CA GLU A 285 -17.79 35.34 28.62
C GLU A 285 -17.02 34.15 28.05
N PRO A 286 -15.90 34.38 27.36
CA PRO A 286 -15.05 33.32 26.91
C PRO A 286 -14.39 32.63 28.14
N PRO A 287 -14.00 31.37 28.06
CA PRO A 287 -13.25 30.71 29.13
C PRO A 287 -12.00 31.51 29.48
N PRO A 288 -11.72 31.75 30.77
CA PRO A 288 -10.63 32.59 31.19
C PRO A 288 -9.27 32.01 30.77
N GLY A 289 -8.38 32.88 30.30
CA GLY A 289 -7.01 32.52 29.94
C GLY A 289 -6.85 31.86 28.55
N PHE A 290 -7.90 31.84 27.71
CA PHE A 290 -7.82 31.37 26.34
C PHE A 290 -7.79 32.56 25.38
N THR A 291 -6.88 32.51 24.39
CA THR A 291 -6.91 33.44 23.26
C THR A 291 -7.99 33.04 22.26
N PRO A 292 -8.43 33.95 21.37
CA PRO A 292 -9.41 33.61 20.32
C PRO A 292 -8.98 32.41 19.47
N ALA A 293 -7.71 32.33 19.07
CA ALA A 293 -7.17 31.23 18.28
C ALA A 293 -7.19 29.89 19.05
N GLU A 294 -6.85 29.89 20.34
CA GLU A 294 -6.94 28.70 21.17
C GLU A 294 -8.40 28.23 21.35
N ALA A 295 -9.35 29.17 21.47
CA ALA A 295 -10.76 28.84 21.59
C ALA A 295 -11.31 28.24 20.28
N GLY A 296 -10.96 28.78 19.12
CA GLY A 296 -11.32 28.22 17.82
C GLY A 296 -10.77 26.81 17.65
N THR A 297 -9.46 26.64 17.84
CA THR A 297 -8.77 25.35 17.73
C THR A 297 -9.35 24.27 18.67
N LEU A 298 -9.80 24.62 19.87
CA LEU A 298 -10.35 23.64 20.83
C LEU A 298 -11.70 23.06 20.39
N ILE A 299 -12.43 23.71 19.48
CA ILE A 299 -13.73 23.21 18.96
C ILE A 299 -13.54 22.03 18.03
N ASP A 300 -12.62 22.13 17.06
CA ASP A 300 -12.45 21.18 15.95
C ASP A 300 -11.07 20.50 15.89
N ASP A 301 -10.20 20.76 16.88
CA ASP A 301 -8.85 20.22 17.01
C ASP A 301 -7.90 20.61 15.87
N SER A 302 -8.28 21.61 15.08
CA SER A 302 -7.52 22.11 13.94
C SER A 302 -7.21 23.59 14.11
N VAL A 303 -6.03 24.02 13.71
CA VAL A 303 -5.72 25.45 13.61
C VAL A 303 -6.10 25.92 12.21
N ASP A 304 -7.26 26.53 12.10
CA ASP A 304 -7.81 27.03 10.85
C ASP A 304 -7.22 28.41 10.45
N PRO A 305 -7.34 28.81 9.18
CA PRO A 305 -6.90 30.14 8.74
C PRO A 305 -7.57 31.28 9.51
N ARG A 306 -8.82 31.13 9.92
CA ARG A 306 -9.54 32.12 10.74
C ARG A 306 -8.93 32.29 12.14
N ASP A 307 -8.36 31.20 12.73
CA ASP A 307 -7.67 31.25 14.02
C ASP A 307 -6.38 32.08 13.93
N ILE A 308 -5.70 32.00 12.78
CA ILE A 308 -4.52 32.81 12.50
C ILE A 308 -4.90 34.28 12.30
N THR A 309 -5.98 34.55 11.52
CA THR A 309 -6.42 35.91 11.23
C THR A 309 -6.98 36.60 12.47
N CYS A 310 -7.79 35.89 13.29
CA CYS A 310 -8.36 36.47 14.52
C CYS A 310 -7.28 36.87 15.53
N THR A 311 -6.09 36.22 15.49
CA THR A 311 -4.93 36.61 16.32
C THR A 311 -4.50 38.05 16.00
N LEU A 312 -4.44 38.44 14.72
CA LEU A 312 -4.06 39.80 14.36
C LEU A 312 -5.12 40.83 14.76
N VAL A 313 -6.39 40.47 14.62
CA VAL A 313 -7.51 41.34 15.05
C VAL A 313 -7.54 41.49 16.58
N ASP A 314 -7.27 40.42 17.32
CA ASP A 314 -7.15 40.48 18.78
C ASP A 314 -6.01 41.40 19.23
N LEU A 315 -4.86 41.30 18.55
CA LEU A 315 -3.72 42.21 18.78
C LEU A 315 -4.06 43.66 18.45
N ALA A 316 -4.92 43.91 17.45
CA ALA A 316 -5.39 45.24 17.12
C ALA A 316 -6.34 45.78 18.20
N VAL A 317 -7.30 44.98 18.66
CA VAL A 317 -8.23 45.34 19.75
C VAL A 317 -7.44 45.67 21.05
N ARG A 318 -6.34 44.94 21.32
CA ARG A 318 -5.46 45.20 22.48
C ARG A 318 -4.46 46.35 22.26
N GLY A 319 -4.52 47.03 21.09
CA GLY A 319 -3.75 48.23 20.78
C GLY A 319 -2.27 47.95 20.44
N TYR A 320 -1.94 46.78 19.92
CA TYR A 320 -0.59 46.47 19.39
C TYR A 320 -0.48 46.83 17.90
N VAL A 321 -1.58 46.73 17.14
CA VAL A 321 -1.62 46.95 15.70
C VAL A 321 -2.78 47.86 15.33
N LYS A 322 -2.61 48.70 14.32
CA LYS A 322 -3.70 49.41 13.65
C LYS A 322 -3.84 48.87 12.23
N ILE A 323 -5.07 48.67 11.81
CA ILE A 323 -5.41 48.08 10.49
C ILE A 323 -6.03 49.19 9.63
N GLU A 324 -5.47 49.45 8.47
CA GLU A 324 -5.97 50.41 7.50
C GLU A 324 -6.35 49.67 6.22
N GLU A 325 -7.63 49.77 5.82
CA GLU A 325 -8.11 49.27 4.52
C GLU A 325 -7.74 50.27 3.44
N THR A 326 -6.99 49.86 2.43
CA THR A 326 -6.60 50.67 1.26
C THR A 326 -7.23 50.10 0.00
N VAL A 327 -7.63 50.95 -0.92
CA VAL A 327 -8.16 50.56 -2.23
C VAL A 327 -7.14 50.94 -3.29
N ASP A 328 -6.45 49.95 -3.82
CA ASP A 328 -5.54 50.15 -4.94
C ASP A 328 -6.32 50.11 -6.26
N THR A 329 -6.28 51.24 -6.98
CA THR A 329 -6.91 51.39 -8.30
C THR A 329 -5.90 51.09 -9.38
N THR A 330 -5.76 49.85 -9.76
CA THR A 330 -4.90 49.47 -10.89
C THR A 330 -5.75 49.41 -12.16
N LEU A 331 -5.40 50.23 -13.17
CA LEU A 331 -6.04 50.29 -14.50
C LEU A 331 -7.56 50.58 -14.48
N LEU A 332 -8.01 51.72 -13.88
CA LEU A 332 -9.33 52.36 -14.03
C LEU A 332 -10.63 51.49 -13.93
N VAL A 333 -10.50 50.14 -13.82
CA VAL A 333 -11.64 49.21 -13.88
C VAL A 333 -11.65 48.18 -12.74
N PHE A 334 -10.49 47.81 -12.15
CA PHE A 334 -10.42 46.78 -11.09
C PHE A 334 -10.02 47.41 -9.76
N HIS A 335 -10.95 47.50 -8.81
CA HIS A 335 -10.69 47.88 -7.44
C HIS A 335 -10.24 46.65 -6.67
N HIS A 336 -8.95 46.56 -6.32
CA HIS A 336 -8.44 45.54 -5.43
C HIS A 336 -8.25 46.15 -4.04
N LYS A 337 -8.84 45.51 -3.02
CA LYS A 337 -8.65 45.91 -1.63
C LYS A 337 -7.29 45.37 -1.16
N ASP A 338 -6.53 46.19 -0.48
CA ASP A 338 -5.34 45.76 0.27
C ASP A 338 -5.43 46.31 1.70
N TYR A 339 -4.66 45.75 2.60
CA TYR A 339 -4.67 46.14 4.01
C TYR A 339 -3.28 46.52 4.43
N THR A 340 -3.14 47.65 5.14
CA THR A 340 -1.88 48.12 5.71
C THR A 340 -1.93 47.98 7.23
N PHE A 341 -0.94 47.30 7.78
CA PHE A 341 -0.78 47.08 9.20
C PHE A 341 0.26 48.04 9.76
N HIS A 342 -0.10 48.76 10.83
CA HIS A 342 0.81 49.70 11.54
C HIS A 342 1.09 49.14 12.93
N LEU A 343 2.35 48.96 13.29
CA LEU A 343 2.79 48.56 14.62
C LEU A 343 2.67 49.77 15.57
N LEU A 344 1.89 49.63 16.63
CA LEU A 344 1.68 50.72 17.61
C LEU A 344 2.58 50.57 18.86
N LYS A 345 2.92 49.32 19.24
CA LYS A 345 3.79 49.06 20.41
C LYS A 345 5.10 48.46 19.93
N PRO A 346 6.25 49.06 20.32
CA PRO A 346 7.56 48.54 19.96
C PRO A 346 7.84 47.19 20.62
N ARG A 347 8.82 46.45 20.10
CA ARG A 347 9.10 45.05 20.51
C ARG A 347 9.41 44.86 22.00
N ASP A 348 9.97 45.81 22.65
CA ASP A 348 10.27 45.83 24.10
C ASP A 348 8.99 45.82 24.98
N GLN A 349 7.84 46.18 24.38
CA GLN A 349 6.53 46.21 25.06
C GLN A 349 5.68 44.95 24.82
N TRP A 350 6.22 43.91 24.15
CA TRP A 350 5.49 42.66 23.81
C TRP A 350 5.48 41.64 24.96
N GLY A 351 6.09 41.91 26.10
CA GLY A 351 6.48 40.97 27.15
C GLY A 351 5.42 40.04 27.79
N LYS A 352 4.11 40.18 27.44
CA LYS A 352 3.02 39.32 27.97
C LYS A 352 2.17 38.68 26.87
N LEU A 353 2.67 38.58 25.65
CA LEU A 353 1.98 37.94 24.56
C LEU A 353 2.14 36.43 24.59
N ALA A 354 1.11 35.70 24.10
CA ALA A 354 1.24 34.28 23.86
C ALA A 354 2.28 33.98 22.76
N PRO A 355 2.92 32.80 22.74
CA PRO A 355 3.97 32.49 21.77
C PRO A 355 3.52 32.73 20.31
N HIS A 356 2.34 32.23 19.89
CA HIS A 356 1.81 32.44 18.55
C HIS A 356 1.53 33.91 18.21
N GLU A 357 1.16 34.74 19.21
CA GLU A 357 0.97 36.19 19.04
C GLU A 357 2.30 36.91 18.79
N ASN A 358 3.35 36.50 19.50
CA ASN A 358 4.72 37.00 19.26
C ASN A 358 5.21 36.61 17.86
N VAL A 359 4.97 35.38 17.43
CA VAL A 359 5.31 34.91 16.08
C VAL A 359 4.56 35.71 15.01
N MET A 360 3.27 36.00 15.22
CA MET A 360 2.48 36.86 14.33
C MET A 360 3.12 38.24 14.15
N LEU A 361 3.33 38.96 15.24
CA LEU A 361 3.92 40.31 15.18
C LEU A 361 5.36 40.29 14.59
N ALA A 362 6.19 39.34 15.00
CA ALA A 362 7.58 39.25 14.55
C ALA A 362 7.68 39.01 13.04
N ASN A 363 6.76 38.24 12.45
CA ASN A 363 6.80 37.91 11.03
C ASN A 363 6.04 38.96 10.16
N VAL A 364 4.94 39.52 10.65
CA VAL A 364 4.24 40.60 9.96
C VAL A 364 5.15 41.84 9.87
N PHE A 365 5.78 42.21 10.97
CA PHE A 365 6.63 43.44 11.07
C PHE A 365 8.13 43.14 10.96
N ALA A 366 8.51 42.06 10.27
CA ALA A 366 9.92 41.71 10.07
C ALA A 366 10.70 42.79 9.31
N ASN A 367 10.03 43.48 8.38
CA ASN A 367 10.63 44.44 7.46
C ASN A 367 10.27 45.93 7.77
N GLY A 368 9.70 46.23 8.92
CA GLY A 368 9.35 47.60 9.33
C GLY A 368 8.02 47.68 10.10
N ASP A 369 7.71 48.89 10.56
CA ASP A 369 6.52 49.12 11.42
C ASP A 369 5.22 49.37 10.62
N VAL A 370 5.32 49.56 9.29
CA VAL A 370 4.20 49.75 8.36
C VAL A 370 4.33 48.75 7.22
N ILE A 371 3.43 47.80 7.16
CA ILE A 371 3.50 46.65 6.25
C ILE A 371 2.17 46.46 5.52
N ARG A 372 2.23 46.30 4.20
CA ARG A 372 1.07 45.91 3.39
C ARG A 372 0.89 44.43 3.38
N LEU A 373 -0.36 43.96 3.41
CA LEU A 373 -0.70 42.51 3.36
C LEU A 373 -0.14 41.87 2.08
N SER A 374 -0.25 42.53 0.93
CA SER A 374 0.28 42.06 -0.36
C SER A 374 1.79 41.76 -0.33
N SER A 375 2.58 42.54 0.46
CA SER A 375 4.02 42.33 0.61
C SER A 375 4.40 41.08 1.39
N LEU A 376 3.49 40.50 2.14
CA LEU A 376 3.71 39.25 2.92
C LEU A 376 3.56 37.98 2.05
N LYS A 377 3.13 38.15 0.79
CA LYS A 377 2.98 37.03 -0.16
C LYS A 377 4.31 36.32 -0.37
N ASN A 378 4.30 34.98 -0.33
CA ASN A 378 5.47 34.11 -0.45
C ASN A 378 6.54 34.25 0.68
N HIS A 379 6.20 34.94 1.77
CA HIS A 379 7.10 35.11 2.91
C HIS A 379 6.50 34.57 4.21
N PHE A 380 5.22 34.87 4.48
CA PHE A 380 4.58 34.51 5.76
C PHE A 380 4.32 33.02 5.93
N TYR A 381 4.26 32.23 4.86
CA TYR A 381 3.99 30.79 4.92
C TYR A 381 4.92 30.01 5.86
N MET A 382 6.14 30.50 6.09
CA MET A 382 7.11 29.89 7.01
C MET A 382 6.72 30.06 8.48
N ALA A 383 5.96 31.08 8.84
CA ALA A 383 5.47 31.31 10.19
C ALA A 383 4.27 30.44 10.55
N LEU A 384 3.45 30.00 9.57
CA LEU A 384 2.24 29.24 9.80
C LEU A 384 2.46 27.93 10.58
N PRO A 385 3.44 27.07 10.25
CA PRO A 385 3.71 25.87 11.02
C PRO A 385 4.08 26.16 12.47
N ILE A 386 4.85 27.23 12.72
CA ILE A 386 5.28 27.64 14.05
C ILE A 386 4.06 28.10 14.86
N MET A 387 3.22 28.99 14.31
CA MET A 387 2.01 29.44 14.97
C MET A 387 1.05 28.29 15.28
N LYS A 388 0.85 27.37 14.33
CA LYS A 388 0.03 26.17 14.54
C LYS A 388 0.56 25.30 15.65
N HIS A 389 1.87 25.10 15.72
CA HIS A 389 2.51 24.37 16.80
C HIS A 389 2.34 25.06 18.14
N ASP A 390 2.54 26.39 18.21
CA ASP A 390 2.45 27.17 19.45
C ASP A 390 1.02 27.15 20.02
N ILE A 391 -0.01 27.31 19.18
CA ILE A 391 -1.42 27.24 19.61
C ILE A 391 -1.74 25.86 20.20
N LYS A 392 -1.35 24.77 19.49
CA LYS A 392 -1.55 23.41 19.97
C LYS A 392 -0.76 23.13 21.25
N SER A 393 0.49 23.59 21.33
CA SER A 393 1.33 23.46 22.51
C SER A 393 0.77 24.20 23.73
N ALA A 394 0.19 25.38 23.51
CA ALA A 394 -0.51 26.14 24.56
C ALA A 394 -1.73 25.36 25.09
N LEU A 395 -2.57 24.80 24.23
CA LEU A 395 -3.70 23.96 24.61
C LEU A 395 -3.25 22.69 25.36
N LYS A 396 -2.16 22.06 24.92
CA LYS A 396 -1.57 20.91 25.59
C LYS A 396 -1.04 21.27 26.98
N SER A 397 -0.32 22.39 27.10
CA SER A 397 0.22 22.85 28.41
C SER A 397 -0.88 23.24 29.42
N LYS A 398 -2.04 23.68 28.91
CA LYS A 398 -3.26 23.92 29.71
C LYS A 398 -4.00 22.62 30.05
N GLY A 399 -3.49 21.44 29.65
CA GLY A 399 -4.08 20.15 29.99
C GLY A 399 -5.37 19.83 29.22
N MET A 400 -5.61 20.46 28.06
CA MET A 400 -6.84 20.26 27.29
C MET A 400 -6.88 18.91 26.58
N TYR A 401 -5.73 18.32 26.23
CA TYR A 401 -5.62 17.07 25.49
C TYR A 401 -4.99 15.95 26.34
N ARG A 402 -5.60 14.76 26.29
CA ARG A 402 -5.00 13.50 26.74
C ARG A 402 -4.10 12.93 25.62
N LEU A 403 -4.56 13.04 24.39
CA LEU A 403 -3.83 12.73 23.17
C LEU A 403 -3.97 13.93 22.23
N ASP A 404 -2.92 14.73 22.14
CA ASP A 404 -2.91 15.90 21.27
C ASP A 404 -2.85 15.49 19.79
N PRO A 405 -3.30 16.34 18.85
CA PRO A 405 -3.36 16.02 17.43
C PRO A 405 -2.02 15.61 16.80
N ASP A 406 -0.90 16.14 17.30
CA ASP A 406 0.43 15.80 16.78
C ASP A 406 0.90 14.43 17.27
N SER A 407 0.66 14.07 18.51
CA SER A 407 0.88 12.73 19.06
C SER A 407 -0.06 11.70 18.44
N ALA A 408 -1.29 12.07 18.13
CA ALA A 408 -2.26 11.21 17.43
C ALA A 408 -1.73 10.71 16.08
N ASN A 409 -0.97 11.51 15.34
CA ASN A 409 -0.33 11.12 14.09
C ASN A 409 0.65 9.94 14.26
N SER A 410 1.38 9.87 15.39
CA SER A 410 2.28 8.76 15.68
C SER A 410 1.51 7.46 15.93
N TYR A 411 0.38 7.52 16.64
CA TYR A 411 -0.51 6.36 16.84
C TYR A 411 -1.17 5.93 15.52
N ASN A 412 -1.55 6.87 14.66
CA ASN A 412 -2.08 6.58 13.35
C ASN A 412 -1.04 5.85 12.50
N LEU A 413 0.20 6.36 12.41
CA LEU A 413 1.28 5.71 11.67
C LEU A 413 1.57 4.32 12.21
N GLY A 414 1.68 4.17 13.54
CA GLY A 414 1.86 2.88 14.21
C GLY A 414 0.74 1.90 13.91
N GLY A 415 -0.52 2.36 13.93
CA GLY A 415 -1.70 1.57 13.58
C GLY A 415 -1.68 1.11 12.12
N GLY A 416 -1.31 1.98 11.19
CA GLY A 416 -1.16 1.64 9.78
C GLY A 416 -0.09 0.57 9.55
N LEU A 417 1.08 0.70 10.17
CA LEU A 417 2.15 -0.29 10.11
C LEU A 417 1.70 -1.63 10.72
N LEU A 418 1.01 -1.61 11.86
CA LEU A 418 0.48 -2.82 12.50
C LEU A 418 -0.55 -3.53 11.63
N ALA A 419 -1.38 -2.79 10.90
CA ALA A 419 -2.36 -3.38 9.97
C ALA A 419 -1.70 -4.07 8.77
N ILE A 420 -0.58 -3.56 8.27
CA ILE A 420 0.16 -4.10 7.12
C ILE A 420 1.08 -5.27 7.54
N ALA A 421 1.57 -5.28 8.79
CA ALA A 421 2.57 -6.23 9.26
C ALA A 421 2.24 -7.72 8.99
N PRO A 422 1.02 -8.25 9.22
CA PRO A 422 0.71 -9.65 8.96
C PRO A 422 0.83 -10.02 7.47
N PHE A 423 0.49 -9.11 6.57
CA PHE A 423 0.58 -9.33 5.12
C PHE A 423 2.04 -9.28 4.64
N ALA A 424 2.84 -8.34 5.18
CA ALA A 424 4.28 -8.29 4.94
C ALA A 424 4.99 -9.56 5.43
N LEU A 425 4.56 -10.11 6.58
CA LEU A 425 5.09 -11.37 7.11
C LEU A 425 4.75 -12.56 6.20
N LEU A 426 3.50 -12.68 5.71
CA LEU A 426 3.09 -13.72 4.77
C LEU A 426 3.93 -13.69 3.48
N GLN A 427 4.18 -12.50 2.95
CA GLN A 427 5.03 -12.29 1.78
C GLN A 427 6.50 -12.68 2.07
N TRP A 428 7.05 -12.24 3.21
CA TRP A 428 8.44 -12.51 3.59
C TRP A 428 8.71 -14.01 3.82
N LEU A 429 7.75 -14.72 4.42
CA LEU A 429 7.83 -16.17 4.60
C LEU A 429 7.62 -16.97 3.29
N GLY A 430 7.24 -16.30 2.20
CA GLY A 430 6.94 -16.94 0.92
C GLY A 430 5.72 -17.89 0.97
N ILE A 431 4.82 -17.68 1.94
CA ILE A 431 3.60 -18.49 2.10
C ILE A 431 2.59 -18.15 1.01
N LYS A 432 2.45 -16.86 0.69
CA LYS A 432 1.58 -16.34 -0.38
C LYS A 432 2.24 -15.14 -1.07
N ASP A 433 2.09 -15.07 -2.37
CA ASP A 433 2.48 -13.89 -3.14
C ASP A 433 1.31 -12.89 -3.18
N ILE A 434 1.40 -11.88 -2.32
CA ILE A 434 0.37 -10.84 -2.18
C ILE A 434 0.37 -9.90 -3.41
N PHE A 435 1.52 -9.72 -4.05
CA PHE A 435 1.67 -8.84 -5.21
C PHE A 435 1.14 -9.45 -6.50
N ALA A 436 0.98 -10.77 -6.57
CA ALA A 436 0.40 -11.45 -7.72
C ALA A 436 -1.05 -11.00 -7.99
N SER A 437 -1.79 -10.60 -6.93
CA SER A 437 -3.15 -10.04 -7.02
C SER A 437 -3.15 -8.50 -7.05
N THR A 438 -2.46 -7.88 -8.00
CA THR A 438 -2.27 -6.42 -8.06
C THR A 438 -3.59 -5.63 -8.01
N GLY A 439 -4.63 -6.08 -8.72
CA GLY A 439 -5.94 -5.41 -8.71
C GLY A 439 -6.60 -5.41 -7.33
N LEU A 440 -6.60 -6.55 -6.64
CA LEU A 440 -7.12 -6.66 -5.27
C LEU A 440 -6.26 -5.89 -4.27
N LEU A 441 -4.95 -5.87 -4.45
CA LEU A 441 -4.04 -5.09 -3.62
C LEU A 441 -4.38 -3.60 -3.69
N ILE A 442 -4.53 -3.05 -4.90
CA ILE A 442 -4.88 -1.63 -5.10
C ILE A 442 -6.26 -1.33 -4.49
N ALA A 443 -7.26 -2.16 -4.75
CA ALA A 443 -8.60 -1.98 -4.19
C ALA A 443 -8.60 -2.05 -2.65
N SER A 444 -7.98 -3.07 -2.07
CA SER A 444 -7.88 -3.25 -0.62
C SER A 444 -7.08 -2.15 0.06
N ALA A 445 -5.97 -1.71 -0.55
CA ALA A 445 -5.19 -0.59 -0.07
C ALA A 445 -5.99 0.72 -0.13
N GLY A 446 -6.71 0.98 -1.23
CA GLY A 446 -7.56 2.16 -1.37
C GLY A 446 -8.64 2.24 -0.29
N ILE A 447 -9.37 1.15 -0.05
CA ILE A 447 -10.37 1.07 1.03
C ILE A 447 -9.70 1.28 2.41
N SER A 448 -8.54 0.66 2.63
CA SER A 448 -7.79 0.79 3.89
C SER A 448 -7.32 2.23 4.13
N VAL A 449 -6.89 2.94 3.10
CA VAL A 449 -6.52 4.36 3.19
C VAL A 449 -7.73 5.22 3.58
N VAL A 450 -8.91 4.95 3.02
CA VAL A 450 -10.15 5.67 3.42
C VAL A 450 -10.50 5.40 4.87
N ILE A 451 -10.47 4.14 5.31
CA ILE A 451 -10.71 3.77 6.73
C ILE A 451 -9.70 4.47 7.64
N PHE A 452 -8.42 4.39 7.30
CA PHE A 452 -7.33 5.04 8.02
C PHE A 452 -7.58 6.56 8.14
N TRP A 453 -7.93 7.24 7.05
CA TRP A 453 -8.18 8.67 7.03
C TRP A 453 -9.38 9.08 7.89
N LEU A 454 -10.47 8.29 7.88
CA LEU A 454 -11.65 8.54 8.74
C LEU A 454 -11.29 8.46 10.23
N PHE A 455 -10.52 7.46 10.64
CA PHE A 455 -10.08 7.33 12.03
C PHE A 455 -9.02 8.36 12.41
N ALA A 456 -8.09 8.67 11.50
CA ALA A 456 -7.02 9.63 11.75
C ALA A 456 -7.57 11.01 12.13
N ARG A 457 -8.67 11.42 11.53
CA ARG A 457 -9.33 12.70 11.85
C ARG A 457 -9.97 12.74 13.24
N GLN A 458 -10.25 11.60 13.83
CA GLN A 458 -10.93 11.48 15.12
C GLN A 458 -10.05 10.87 16.22
N MET A 459 -8.74 10.83 15.99
CA MET A 459 -7.82 10.18 16.92
C MET A 459 -7.39 11.11 18.07
N SER A 460 -7.51 12.45 17.94
CA SER A 460 -7.27 13.37 19.04
C SER A 460 -8.27 13.13 20.17
N ALA A 461 -7.79 13.14 21.41
CA ALA A 461 -8.65 12.92 22.57
C ALA A 461 -8.42 14.00 23.64
N ARG A 462 -9.50 14.61 24.04
CA ARG A 462 -9.50 15.63 25.09
C ARG A 462 -9.42 15.00 26.49
N THR A 463 -8.96 15.78 27.45
CA THR A 463 -9.17 15.45 28.86
C THR A 463 -10.60 15.77 29.27
N MET A 464 -11.01 15.40 30.49
CA MET A 464 -12.30 15.84 31.06
C MET A 464 -12.38 17.36 31.15
N GLU A 465 -11.28 18.05 31.50
CA GLU A 465 -11.20 19.51 31.51
C GLU A 465 -11.32 20.08 30.09
N GLY A 466 -10.62 19.50 29.12
CA GLY A 466 -10.73 19.90 27.70
C GLY A 466 -12.15 19.75 27.15
N ALA A 467 -12.82 18.64 27.48
CA ALA A 467 -14.21 18.41 27.07
C ALA A 467 -15.16 19.44 27.70
N ARG A 468 -15.00 19.77 29.00
CA ARG A 468 -15.80 20.80 29.68
C ARG A 468 -15.52 22.20 29.14
N THR A 469 -14.26 22.53 28.91
CA THR A 469 -13.86 23.84 28.33
C THR A 469 -14.42 23.98 26.90
N ARG A 470 -14.38 22.92 26.10
CA ARG A 470 -15.01 22.91 24.76
C ARG A 470 -16.50 23.21 24.85
N VAL A 471 -17.23 22.59 25.80
CA VAL A 471 -18.65 22.87 26.02
C VAL A 471 -18.86 24.33 26.42
N ALA A 472 -17.98 24.92 27.23
CA ALA A 472 -18.04 26.34 27.58
C ALA A 472 -17.79 27.25 26.37
N VAL A 473 -16.81 26.94 25.51
CA VAL A 473 -16.56 27.68 24.26
C VAL A 473 -17.78 27.59 23.32
N LEU A 474 -18.37 26.41 23.17
CA LEU A 474 -19.60 26.22 22.40
C LEU A 474 -20.77 27.03 23.00
N GLY A 475 -20.88 27.12 24.32
CA GLY A 475 -21.85 27.95 25.00
C GLY A 475 -21.65 29.46 24.73
N PHE A 476 -20.39 29.88 24.64
CA PHE A 476 -20.02 31.25 24.29
C PHE A 476 -20.30 31.54 22.79
N GLN A 477 -20.03 30.61 21.92
CA GLN A 477 -20.42 30.68 20.50
C GLN A 477 -21.92 30.81 20.33
N GLU A 478 -22.69 29.99 21.06
CA GLU A 478 -24.17 30.02 21.01
C GLU A 478 -24.72 31.36 21.52
N PHE A 479 -24.14 31.92 22.57
CA PHE A 479 -24.46 33.27 23.04
C PHE A 479 -24.25 34.32 21.95
N MET A 480 -23.04 34.36 21.34
CA MET A 480 -22.76 35.34 20.28
C MET A 480 -23.62 35.15 19.04
N ASN A 481 -24.04 33.93 18.78
CA ASN A 481 -24.87 33.59 17.62
C ASN A 481 -26.36 34.01 17.77
N ARG A 482 -26.87 34.09 19.01
CA ARG A 482 -28.30 34.28 19.28
C ARG A 482 -28.62 35.41 20.26
N VAL A 483 -27.65 36.25 20.61
CA VAL A 483 -27.88 37.31 21.58
C VAL A 483 -28.87 38.36 21.07
N ASP A 484 -29.83 38.75 21.92
CA ASP A 484 -30.80 39.81 21.65
C ASP A 484 -30.22 41.20 21.87
N ALA A 485 -30.64 42.18 21.02
CA ALA A 485 -30.17 43.57 21.09
C ALA A 485 -30.45 44.23 22.47
N ASP A 486 -31.56 43.90 23.14
CA ASP A 486 -31.89 44.45 24.46
C ASP A 486 -30.92 44.00 25.56
N ARG A 487 -30.34 42.83 25.44
CA ARG A 487 -29.30 42.35 26.34
C ARG A 487 -27.98 43.09 26.09
N LEU A 488 -27.63 43.28 24.81
CA LEU A 488 -26.39 43.98 24.42
C LEU A 488 -26.36 45.43 24.91
N LYS A 489 -27.49 46.12 24.94
CA LYS A 489 -27.60 47.48 25.51
C LYS A 489 -27.21 47.58 26.97
N ARG A 490 -27.22 46.44 27.70
CA ARG A 490 -26.85 46.38 29.14
C ARG A 490 -25.42 45.95 29.35
N MET A 491 -24.70 45.56 28.28
CA MET A 491 -23.30 45.16 28.33
C MET A 491 -22.37 46.39 28.15
N PRO A 492 -21.10 46.30 28.59
CA PRO A 492 -20.12 47.38 28.38
C PRO A 492 -20.02 47.76 26.87
N PRO A 493 -19.83 49.06 26.57
CA PRO A 493 -19.78 49.53 25.15
C PRO A 493 -18.65 48.87 24.32
N ASP A 494 -17.55 48.46 24.95
CA ASP A 494 -16.40 47.81 24.34
C ASP A 494 -16.61 46.31 24.06
N THR A 495 -17.75 45.73 24.49
CA THR A 495 -18.06 44.30 24.33
C THR A 495 -18.01 43.85 22.88
N PHE A 496 -18.45 44.68 21.95
CA PHE A 496 -18.38 44.35 20.51
C PHE A 496 -16.98 44.05 20.06
N GLU A 497 -16.07 45.00 20.30
CA GLU A 497 -14.69 44.93 19.89
C GLU A 497 -13.94 43.79 20.61
N LYS A 498 -14.15 43.70 21.92
CA LYS A 498 -13.51 42.71 22.79
C LYS A 498 -13.82 41.26 22.37
N TYR A 499 -15.04 41.00 21.89
CA TYR A 499 -15.45 39.65 21.51
C TYR A 499 -15.42 39.40 20.01
N LEU A 500 -15.17 40.41 19.18
CA LEU A 500 -15.07 40.27 17.73
C LEU A 500 -14.01 39.25 17.30
N PRO A 501 -12.77 39.18 17.85
CA PRO A 501 -11.79 38.15 17.49
C PRO A 501 -12.28 36.73 17.80
N TYR A 502 -13.01 36.54 18.90
CA TYR A 502 -13.63 35.27 19.22
C TYR A 502 -14.77 34.93 18.25
N ALA A 503 -15.61 35.92 17.90
CA ALA A 503 -16.67 35.71 16.91
C ALA A 503 -16.09 35.26 15.56
N MET A 504 -14.95 35.83 15.14
CA MET A 504 -14.21 35.43 13.93
C MET A 504 -13.65 34.01 14.05
N ALA A 505 -12.97 33.68 15.15
CA ALA A 505 -12.44 32.34 15.40
C ALA A 505 -13.54 31.27 15.39
N LEU A 506 -14.69 31.60 15.97
CA LEU A 506 -15.84 30.70 16.12
C LEU A 506 -16.80 30.73 14.91
N GLY A 507 -16.55 31.58 13.89
CA GLY A 507 -17.33 31.65 12.66
C GLY A 507 -18.72 32.26 12.81
N VAL A 508 -18.95 33.11 13.83
CA VAL A 508 -20.21 33.77 14.13
C VAL A 508 -20.15 35.31 14.05
N GLU A 509 -19.10 35.85 13.43
CA GLU A 509 -18.83 37.30 13.33
C GLU A 509 -19.95 38.06 12.63
N HIS A 510 -20.66 37.45 11.69
CA HIS A 510 -21.78 38.09 11.00
C HIS A 510 -22.99 38.29 11.94
N ASN A 511 -23.38 37.24 12.65
CA ASN A 511 -24.52 37.31 13.58
C ASN A 511 -24.19 38.22 14.76
N TRP A 512 -22.94 38.16 15.26
CA TRP A 512 -22.44 39.07 16.29
C TRP A 512 -22.54 40.53 15.83
N ALA A 513 -22.06 40.87 14.64
CA ALA A 513 -22.19 42.24 14.09
C ALA A 513 -23.63 42.67 13.84
N GLN A 514 -24.48 41.73 13.39
CA GLN A 514 -25.91 42.01 13.18
C GLN A 514 -26.61 42.37 14.49
N ALA A 515 -26.28 41.69 15.59
CA ALA A 515 -26.88 41.98 16.89
C ALA A 515 -26.54 43.40 17.41
N PHE A 516 -25.38 43.97 16.99
CA PHE A 516 -24.98 45.34 17.31
C PHE A 516 -25.42 46.38 16.26
N ALA A 517 -26.12 45.99 15.21
CA ALA A 517 -26.65 46.94 14.24
C ALA A 517 -27.59 47.95 14.90
N GLY A 518 -27.32 49.25 14.74
CA GLY A 518 -28.07 50.34 15.38
C GLY A 518 -27.66 50.65 16.85
N ILE A 519 -26.80 49.84 17.48
CA ILE A 519 -26.24 50.10 18.81
C ILE A 519 -24.93 50.87 18.73
N ILE A 520 -24.01 50.43 17.87
CA ILE A 520 -22.72 51.05 17.67
C ILE A 520 -22.76 51.99 16.48
N GLN A 521 -22.37 53.23 16.70
CA GLN A 521 -22.39 54.30 15.70
C GLN A 521 -21.01 54.80 15.25
N SER A 522 -19.95 54.39 15.96
CA SER A 522 -18.56 54.76 15.66
C SER A 522 -17.72 53.52 15.39
N PRO A 523 -16.77 53.57 14.43
CA PRO A 523 -15.88 52.48 14.15
C PRO A 523 -14.86 52.26 15.30
N PRO A 524 -14.30 51.04 15.40
CA PRO A 524 -13.19 50.78 16.29
C PRO A 524 -12.00 51.69 16.00
N SER A 525 -11.28 52.16 17.03
CA SER A 525 -10.15 53.06 16.91
C SER A 525 -8.94 52.47 16.20
N TRP A 526 -8.84 51.15 16.24
CA TRP A 526 -7.76 50.36 15.62
C TRP A 526 -7.98 50.06 14.13
N TYR A 527 -9.17 50.42 13.57
CA TYR A 527 -9.53 50.20 12.16
C TYR A 527 -9.81 51.50 11.43
N VAL A 528 -9.23 51.66 10.22
CA VAL A 528 -9.46 52.79 9.33
C VAL A 528 -9.99 52.31 7.99
N SER A 529 -11.13 52.85 7.58
CA SER A 529 -11.75 52.58 6.28
C SER A 529 -11.47 53.74 5.27
N PRO A 530 -11.22 53.45 3.99
CA PRO A 530 -10.94 54.48 2.96
C PRO A 530 -12.16 55.37 2.66
N ASN A 531 -13.36 54.94 2.97
CA ASN A 531 -14.62 55.65 2.61
C ASN A 531 -15.03 56.77 3.59
N GLY A 532 -14.19 57.04 4.60
CA GLY A 532 -14.54 58.03 5.63
C GLY A 532 -15.78 57.64 6.46
N TYR A 533 -15.94 58.28 7.61
CA TYR A 533 -17.00 57.86 8.54
C TYR A 533 -18.31 58.63 8.35
N THR A 534 -19.00 58.46 7.23
CA THR A 534 -20.41 58.94 7.08
C THR A 534 -21.40 57.85 7.52
N GLY A 535 -21.30 57.43 8.80
CA GLY A 535 -22.14 56.40 9.41
C GLY A 535 -21.45 55.01 9.44
N PHE A 536 -21.06 54.54 10.66
CA PHE A 536 -20.51 53.21 10.85
C PHE A 536 -21.65 52.16 10.80
N ASN A 537 -21.43 51.12 9.98
CA ASN A 537 -22.33 49.98 9.92
C ASN A 537 -21.57 48.71 10.32
N PRO A 538 -21.93 48.05 11.45
CA PRO A 538 -21.28 46.82 11.92
C PRO A 538 -21.33 45.68 10.92
N LEU A 539 -22.37 45.54 10.11
CA LEU A 539 -22.47 44.48 9.08
C LEU A 539 -21.49 44.69 7.95
N TYR A 540 -21.35 45.95 7.46
CA TYR A 540 -20.33 46.25 6.45
C TYR A 540 -18.93 46.00 6.99
N PHE A 541 -18.67 46.40 8.24
CA PHE A 541 -17.39 46.17 8.91
C PHE A 541 -17.09 44.66 9.08
N SER A 542 -18.08 43.84 9.50
CA SER A 542 -17.87 42.40 9.62
C SER A 542 -17.59 41.74 8.24
N SER A 543 -18.24 42.25 7.18
CA SER A 543 -17.97 41.83 5.81
C SER A 543 -16.54 42.17 5.36
N SER A 544 -16.05 43.38 5.70
CA SER A 544 -14.66 43.76 5.44
C SER A 544 -13.67 42.89 6.23
N MET A 545 -13.95 42.56 7.48
CA MET A 545 -13.13 41.63 8.29
C MET A 545 -13.10 40.23 7.71
N ARG A 546 -14.22 39.74 7.19
CA ARG A 546 -14.25 38.43 6.50
C ARG A 546 -13.45 38.45 5.19
N SER A 547 -13.58 39.52 4.40
CA SER A 547 -12.76 39.69 3.19
C SER A 547 -11.27 39.73 3.53
N MET A 548 -10.88 40.54 4.53
CA MET A 548 -9.52 40.56 5.05
C MET A 548 -9.03 39.19 5.48
N SER A 549 -9.83 38.42 6.20
CA SER A 549 -9.48 37.06 6.62
C SER A 549 -9.21 36.15 5.42
N THR A 550 -10.01 36.25 4.36
CA THR A 550 -9.83 35.48 3.12
C THR A 550 -8.54 35.88 2.40
N ASP A 551 -8.30 37.18 2.26
CA ASP A 551 -7.10 37.71 1.59
C ASP A 551 -5.82 37.38 2.37
N MET A 552 -5.88 37.48 3.70
CA MET A 552 -4.80 37.03 4.59
C MET A 552 -4.52 35.54 4.42
N HIS A 553 -5.57 34.70 4.38
CA HIS A 553 -5.37 33.28 4.17
C HIS A 553 -4.66 32.99 2.85
N GLN A 554 -5.11 33.58 1.75
CA GLN A 554 -4.48 33.41 0.43
C GLN A 554 -3.03 33.90 0.42
N THR A 555 -2.78 35.05 1.03
CA THR A 555 -1.44 35.66 1.10
C THR A 555 -0.49 34.84 1.98
N PHE A 556 -0.95 34.46 3.16
CA PHE A 556 -0.15 33.73 4.13
C PHE A 556 0.16 32.29 3.70
N ALA A 557 -0.75 31.63 2.99
CA ALA A 557 -0.56 30.28 2.48
C ALA A 557 0.24 30.22 1.16
N SER A 558 0.50 31.35 0.51
CA SER A 558 1.20 31.38 -0.77
C SER A 558 2.67 30.96 -0.64
N SER A 559 3.12 30.02 -1.48
CA SER A 559 4.50 29.54 -1.56
C SER A 559 4.98 29.46 -3.03
N PRO A 560 6.29 29.57 -3.31
CA PRO A 560 6.84 29.41 -4.66
C PRO A 560 6.58 28.01 -5.22
N ARG A 561 6.24 27.88 -6.53
CA ARG A 561 5.86 26.61 -7.20
C ARG A 561 7.08 25.81 -7.68
N SER A 562 7.04 24.47 -7.53
CA SER A 562 7.95 23.51 -8.19
C SER A 562 7.16 22.51 -9.07
N SER A 563 7.79 22.03 -10.18
CA SER A 563 7.13 21.21 -11.23
C SER A 563 7.56 19.74 -11.21
N SER A 564 6.65 18.78 -11.51
CA SER A 564 6.97 17.38 -11.83
C SER A 564 5.90 16.69 -12.69
N SER A 565 6.32 15.68 -13.51
CA SER A 565 5.55 14.97 -14.55
C SER A 565 5.43 13.45 -14.26
N GLY A 566 4.47 12.73 -14.87
CA GLY A 566 4.22 11.29 -14.72
C GLY A 566 3.85 10.56 -16.02
N SER A 567 3.96 9.20 -16.08
CA SER A 567 3.74 8.32 -17.24
C SER A 567 3.03 7.00 -16.88
N GLY A 568 2.41 6.29 -17.86
CA GLY A 568 1.60 5.09 -17.69
C GLY A 568 1.89 3.96 -18.71
N PHE A 569 1.35 2.72 -18.49
CA PHE A 569 1.54 1.53 -19.33
C PHE A 569 0.29 0.61 -19.39
N GLY A 570 0.20 -0.22 -20.47
CA GLY A 570 -0.81 -1.25 -20.71
C GLY A 570 -0.24 -2.50 -21.42
N GLY A 571 -0.96 -3.65 -21.42
CA GLY A 571 -0.60 -4.89 -22.10
C GLY A 571 -1.71 -5.96 -22.13
N GLY A 572 -1.72 -6.90 -23.10
CA GLY A 572 -2.73 -7.91 -23.40
C GLY A 572 -2.16 -9.34 -23.50
N GLY A 573 -2.99 -10.38 -23.55
CA GLY A 573 -2.64 -11.79 -23.47
C GLY A 573 -3.32 -12.73 -24.48
N GLY A 574 -2.81 -13.97 -24.63
CA GLY A 574 -3.29 -15.08 -25.44
C GLY A 574 -2.79 -16.43 -24.91
N GLY A 575 -3.47 -17.56 -25.25
CA GLY A 575 -3.22 -18.89 -24.69
C GLY A 575 -2.15 -19.72 -25.43
N PHE A 576 -1.48 -20.65 -24.70
CA PHE A 576 -0.33 -21.41 -25.20
C PHE A 576 0.02 -22.60 -24.30
N SER A 577 0.95 -23.48 -24.75
CA SER A 577 1.50 -24.62 -24.01
C SER A 577 2.08 -24.21 -22.65
N GLY A 578 1.83 -25.01 -21.62
CA GLY A 578 2.22 -24.72 -20.25
C GLY A 578 1.25 -23.86 -19.44
N GLY A 579 0.12 -23.44 -20.02
CA GLY A 579 -0.91 -22.64 -19.35
C GLY A 579 -1.90 -23.45 -18.51
N GLY A 580 -1.84 -24.79 -18.53
CA GLY A 580 -2.69 -25.66 -17.72
C GLY A 580 -2.30 -25.72 -16.24
N PHE A 581 -3.20 -26.24 -15.41
CA PHE A 581 -2.88 -26.59 -14.03
C PHE A 581 -1.94 -27.82 -13.99
N GLY A 582 -1.32 -28.08 -12.84
CA GLY A 582 -0.30 -29.11 -12.73
C GLY A 582 1.05 -28.70 -13.33
N GLY A 583 1.83 -29.65 -13.71
CA GLY A 583 3.12 -29.41 -14.32
C GLY A 583 4.23 -29.07 -13.33
N GLY A 584 5.00 -28.03 -13.62
CA GLY A 584 6.24 -27.74 -12.91
C GLY A 584 7.41 -28.53 -13.49
N GLY A 585 8.19 -29.16 -12.69
CA GLY A 585 9.39 -29.89 -13.11
C GLY A 585 10.10 -30.51 -11.92
N GLY A 586 11.39 -30.74 -12.05
CA GLY A 586 12.22 -31.25 -10.97
C GLY A 586 13.71 -31.19 -11.31
N SER A 587 14.51 -31.63 -10.37
CA SER A 587 15.97 -31.76 -10.53
C SER A 587 16.49 -32.90 -9.69
N ALA A 588 17.54 -33.57 -10.13
CA ALA A 588 18.23 -34.52 -9.29
C ALA A 588 19.28 -33.84 -8.37
N PHE A 589 19.57 -34.42 -7.22
CA PHE A 589 20.52 -33.89 -6.24
C PHE A 589 21.42 -35.01 -5.66
#